data_2657d9ddaa04a895def306868d60d95f
#
_entry.id   2657d9ddaa04a895def306868d60d95f
#
_cell.length_a   1.000
_cell.length_b   1.000
_cell.length_c   1.000
_cell.angle_alpha   90.00
_cell.angle_beta   90.00
_cell.angle_gamma   90.00
#
_symmetry.space_group_name_H-M   'P 1'
#
loop_
_entity.id
_entity.type
_entity.pdbx_description
1 polymer ?
#
loop_
_entity_poly.entity_id
_entity_poly.type
_entity_poly.pdbx_seq_one_letter_code
_entity_poly.pdbx_strand_id
1 'polypeptide(L)'
;MLLAMIGFSLISIASLRKESATKWSKYKLTTPVKRSAIVQSYFLSFLLWLIVGMVFAGIGVALSIMLHGFPFDKDTDVFLLFVMGIGISLFMGGIFFPLFYIGGEERNEVFLVISLLCGIGLVMGLTTLLNTLFPAPMTTMQIILGGAIIFACALLIFVISCPVT
;
A
#
# COMPACT_ATOMS: atom_id res chain seq x y z
N MET A 1 -5.96 7.72 10.32
CA MET A 1 -6.22 6.44 9.66
C MET A 1 -5.28 6.18 8.48
N LEU A 2 -5.29 7.02 7.43
CA LEU A 2 -4.38 6.88 6.28
C LEU A 2 -2.91 6.75 6.71
N LEU A 3 -2.45 7.62 7.61
CA LEU A 3 -1.09 7.60 8.14
C LEU A 3 -0.74 6.29 8.87
N ALA A 4 -1.69 5.68 9.56
CA ALA A 4 -1.45 4.39 10.20
C ALA A 4 -1.22 3.28 9.17
N MET A 5 -2.08 3.17 8.16
CA MET A 5 -1.95 2.16 7.09
C MET A 5 -0.63 2.31 6.32
N ILE A 6 -0.30 3.54 5.92
CA ILE A 6 0.96 3.84 5.23
C ILE A 6 2.15 3.58 6.17
N GLY A 7 2.05 3.97 7.44
CA GLY A 7 3.10 3.78 8.45
C GLY A 7 3.45 2.31 8.67
N PHE A 8 2.46 1.43 8.81
CA PHE A 8 2.69 0.00 8.96
C PHE A 8 3.30 -0.62 7.69
N SER A 9 2.88 -0.17 6.51
CA SER A 9 3.50 -0.59 5.25
C SER A 9 4.96 -0.14 5.15
N LEU A 10 5.29 1.06 5.66
CA LEU A 10 6.67 1.55 5.73
C LEU A 10 7.55 0.73 6.68
N ILE A 11 7.01 0.13 7.75
CA ILE A 11 7.75 -0.77 8.64
C ILE A 11 8.29 -1.98 7.87
N SER A 12 7.49 -2.56 6.97
CA SER A 12 7.95 -3.66 6.11
C SER A 12 9.11 -3.25 5.22
N ILE A 13 9.03 -2.06 4.63
CA ILE A 13 10.10 -1.50 3.80
C ILE A 13 11.35 -1.19 4.63
N ALA A 14 11.18 -0.65 5.84
CA ALA A 14 12.29 -0.38 6.75
C ALA A 14 13.01 -1.64 7.23
N SER A 15 12.30 -2.77 7.38
CA SER A 15 12.92 -4.06 7.71
C SER A 15 13.83 -4.57 6.58
N LEU A 16 13.42 -4.40 5.33
CA LEU A 16 14.26 -4.67 4.15
C LEU A 16 15.55 -3.86 4.16
N ARG A 17 15.46 -2.56 4.47
CA ARG A 17 16.59 -1.67 4.58
C ARG A 17 17.59 -2.15 5.65
N LYS A 18 17.10 -2.61 6.80
CA LYS A 18 17.94 -3.14 7.88
C LYS A 18 18.65 -4.43 7.46
N GLU A 19 17.99 -5.30 6.71
CA GLU A 19 18.60 -6.51 6.15
C GLU A 19 19.70 -6.18 5.15
N SER A 20 19.48 -5.23 4.25
CA SER A 20 20.49 -4.83 3.28
C SER A 20 21.72 -4.18 3.93
N ALA A 21 21.52 -3.33 4.92
CA ALA A 21 22.60 -2.68 5.66
C ALA A 21 23.51 -3.67 6.41
N THR A 22 22.99 -4.80 6.86
CA THR A 22 23.75 -5.85 7.56
C THR A 22 24.50 -6.82 6.63
N LYS A 23 24.48 -6.61 5.30
CA LYS A 23 25.03 -7.52 4.28
C LYS A 23 24.47 -8.95 4.35
N TRP A 24 23.35 -9.13 5.07
CA TRP A 24 22.70 -10.43 5.24
C TRP A 24 22.16 -10.97 3.91
N SER A 25 21.87 -10.08 2.96
CA SER A 25 21.52 -10.42 1.58
C SER A 25 22.59 -11.26 0.88
N LYS A 26 23.88 -11.02 1.15
CA LYS A 26 24.99 -11.80 0.58
C LYS A 26 25.05 -13.24 1.12
N TYR A 27 24.69 -13.45 2.39
CA TYR A 27 24.61 -14.79 2.97
C TYR A 27 23.40 -15.59 2.46
N LYS A 28 22.28 -14.91 2.18
CA LYS A 28 21.10 -15.58 1.58
C LYS A 28 21.39 -16.13 0.17
N LEU A 29 22.33 -15.53 -0.57
CA LEU A 29 22.73 -16.01 -1.89
C LEU A 29 23.57 -17.29 -1.84
N THR A 30 24.15 -17.65 -0.69
CA THR A 30 24.90 -18.89 -0.49
C THR A 30 24.00 -20.06 -0.06
N THR A 31 22.75 -19.80 0.30
CA THR A 31 21.77 -20.84 0.60
C THR A 31 21.09 -21.34 -0.68
N PRO A 32 20.72 -22.63 -0.80
CA PRO A 32 20.10 -23.21 -1.99
C PRO A 32 18.62 -22.81 -2.13
N VAL A 33 18.30 -21.54 -1.88
CA VAL A 33 16.94 -20.99 -1.99
C VAL A 33 16.78 -20.24 -3.31
N LYS A 34 15.71 -20.51 -4.04
CA LYS A 34 15.41 -19.81 -5.30
C LYS A 34 15.20 -18.31 -5.04
N ARG A 35 15.77 -17.46 -5.88
CA ARG A 35 15.61 -15.99 -5.79
C ARG A 35 14.14 -15.56 -5.74
N SER A 36 13.27 -16.21 -6.52
CA SER A 36 11.83 -15.97 -6.52
C SER A 36 11.17 -16.18 -5.16
N ALA A 37 11.63 -17.17 -4.37
CA ALA A 37 11.09 -17.40 -3.03
C ALA A 37 11.46 -16.27 -2.05
N ILE A 38 12.64 -15.68 -2.20
CA ILE A 38 13.08 -14.54 -1.38
C ILE A 38 12.23 -13.31 -1.72
N VAL A 39 12.03 -13.03 -3.01
CA VAL A 39 11.17 -11.91 -3.45
C VAL A 39 9.74 -12.08 -2.93
N GLN A 40 9.15 -13.26 -3.11
CA GLN A 40 7.81 -13.56 -2.63
C GLN A 40 7.66 -13.37 -1.11
N SER A 41 8.70 -13.70 -0.32
CA SER A 41 8.67 -13.51 1.12
C SER A 41 8.57 -12.03 1.50
N TYR A 42 9.22 -11.13 0.77
CA TYR A 42 9.12 -9.69 0.98
C TYR A 42 7.74 -9.15 0.62
N PHE A 43 7.16 -9.58 -0.50
CA PHE A 43 5.81 -9.21 -0.88
C PHE A 43 4.78 -9.71 0.16
N LEU A 44 4.96 -10.94 0.64
CA LEU A 44 4.10 -11.51 1.68
C LEU A 44 4.23 -10.75 3.01
N SER A 45 5.45 -10.42 3.42
CA SER A 45 5.70 -9.60 4.61
C SER A 45 5.04 -8.23 4.51
N PHE A 46 5.12 -7.59 3.33
CA PHE A 46 4.46 -6.32 3.07
C PHE A 46 2.93 -6.42 3.22
N LEU A 47 2.31 -7.44 2.61
CA LEU A 47 0.88 -7.69 2.75
C LEU A 47 0.47 -7.95 4.20
N LEU A 48 1.27 -8.70 4.94
CA LEU A 48 1.01 -9.00 6.34
C LEU A 48 1.01 -7.70 7.18
N TRP A 49 2.01 -6.84 7.02
CA TRP A 49 2.07 -5.55 7.69
C TRP A 49 0.93 -4.61 7.27
N LEU A 50 0.51 -4.66 6.02
CA LEU A 50 -0.64 -3.91 5.53
C LEU A 50 -1.93 -4.37 6.25
N ILE A 51 -2.14 -5.69 6.39
CA ILE A 51 -3.28 -6.24 7.13
C ILE A 51 -3.25 -5.80 8.60
N VAL A 52 -2.08 -5.83 9.24
CA VAL A 52 -1.92 -5.31 10.61
C VAL A 52 -2.31 -3.83 10.67
N GLY A 53 -1.85 -3.03 9.72
CA GLY A 53 -2.23 -1.61 9.61
C GLY A 53 -3.73 -1.40 9.45
N MET A 54 -4.41 -2.25 8.66
CA MET A 54 -5.87 -2.22 8.50
C MET A 54 -6.60 -2.53 9.83
N VAL A 55 -6.14 -3.54 10.56
CA VAL A 55 -6.72 -3.90 11.86
C VAL A 55 -6.57 -2.76 12.86
N PHE A 56 -5.37 -2.16 12.97
CA PHE A 56 -5.15 -1.01 13.84
C PHE A 56 -5.99 0.20 13.45
N ALA A 57 -6.11 0.49 12.15
CA ALA A 57 -6.97 1.55 11.66
C ALA A 57 -8.45 1.29 12.00
N GLY A 58 -8.91 0.04 11.86
CA GLY A 58 -10.27 -0.38 12.25
C GLY A 58 -10.55 -0.20 13.74
N ILE A 59 -9.61 -0.62 14.59
CA ILE A 59 -9.70 -0.41 16.05
C ILE A 59 -9.76 1.09 16.36
N GLY A 60 -8.94 1.91 15.71
CA GLY A 60 -8.96 3.36 15.89
C GLY A 60 -10.30 4.00 15.53
N VAL A 61 -10.96 3.54 14.47
CA VAL A 61 -12.31 3.99 14.10
C VAL A 61 -13.32 3.54 15.12
N ALA A 62 -13.29 2.28 15.55
CA ALA A 62 -14.20 1.75 16.53
C ALA A 62 -14.12 2.53 17.86
N LEU A 63 -12.90 2.81 18.34
CA LEU A 63 -12.67 3.62 19.53
C LEU A 63 -13.17 5.06 19.35
N SER A 64 -12.94 5.67 18.17
CA SER A 64 -13.44 7.02 17.90
C SER A 64 -14.96 7.09 17.93
N ILE A 65 -15.64 6.08 17.37
CA ILE A 65 -17.11 5.98 17.41
C ILE A 65 -17.62 5.82 18.85
N MET A 66 -16.93 5.00 19.67
CA MET A 66 -17.33 4.79 21.07
C MET A 66 -17.16 6.04 21.93
N LEU A 67 -16.11 6.84 21.71
CA LEU A 67 -15.77 7.99 22.56
C LEU A 67 -16.47 9.28 22.13
N HIS A 68 -16.64 9.51 20.84
CA HIS A 68 -17.10 10.80 20.29
C HIS A 68 -18.38 10.69 19.46
N GLY A 69 -18.97 9.48 19.34
CA GLY A 69 -20.04 9.21 18.39
C GLY A 69 -19.50 9.03 16.96
N PHE A 70 -20.40 8.96 16.00
CA PHE A 70 -20.02 8.71 14.59
C PHE A 70 -19.39 9.98 13.98
N PRO A 71 -18.06 10.02 13.72
CA PRO A 71 -17.37 11.23 13.28
C PRO A 71 -17.51 11.48 11.76
N PHE A 72 -18.22 10.63 11.05
CA PHE A 72 -18.39 10.70 9.61
C PHE A 72 -19.85 10.95 9.25
N ASP A 73 -20.09 11.73 8.20
CA ASP A 73 -21.45 12.04 7.73
C ASP A 73 -22.15 10.81 7.13
N LYS A 74 -21.37 9.88 6.57
CA LYS A 74 -21.87 8.65 5.95
C LYS A 74 -20.91 7.48 6.17
N ASP A 75 -21.47 6.26 6.27
CA ASP A 75 -20.69 5.01 6.33
C ASP A 75 -19.76 4.82 5.13
N THR A 76 -20.14 5.38 3.97
CA THR A 76 -19.34 5.37 2.74
C THR A 76 -18.02 6.09 2.88
N ASP A 77 -17.90 7.09 3.77
CA ASP A 77 -16.67 7.86 3.95
C ASP A 77 -15.60 7.03 4.65
N VAL A 78 -16.01 6.19 5.60
CA VAL A 78 -15.12 5.22 6.26
C VAL A 78 -14.59 4.21 5.23
N PHE A 79 -15.48 3.66 4.41
CA PHE A 79 -15.11 2.73 3.35
C PHE A 79 -14.10 3.36 2.37
N LEU A 80 -14.39 4.58 1.90
CA LEU A 80 -13.50 5.31 1.00
C LEU A 80 -12.11 5.54 1.60
N LEU A 81 -12.04 5.91 2.88
CA LEU A 81 -10.77 6.09 3.59
C LEU A 81 -9.94 4.80 3.65
N PHE A 82 -10.60 3.66 3.91
CA PHE A 82 -9.91 2.36 3.89
C PHE A 82 -9.40 2.01 2.50
N VAL A 83 -10.24 2.14 1.47
CA VAL A 83 -9.87 1.85 0.09
C VAL A 83 -8.70 2.73 -0.38
N MET A 84 -8.74 4.03 -0.07
CA MET A 84 -7.64 4.96 -0.39
C MET A 84 -6.35 4.58 0.35
N GLY A 85 -6.42 4.25 1.64
CA GLY A 85 -5.26 3.84 2.43
C GLY A 85 -4.61 2.56 1.90
N ILE A 86 -5.42 1.56 1.59
CA ILE A 86 -4.94 0.30 0.98
C ILE A 86 -4.38 0.57 -0.41
N GLY A 87 -5.08 1.37 -1.23
CA GLY A 87 -4.66 1.72 -2.59
C GLY A 87 -3.29 2.39 -2.59
N ILE A 88 -3.09 3.43 -1.78
CA ILE A 88 -1.80 4.12 -1.66
C ILE A 88 -0.70 3.14 -1.23
N SER A 89 -0.97 2.30 -0.24
CA SER A 89 0.00 1.32 0.27
C SER A 89 0.37 0.29 -0.80
N LEU A 90 -0.60 -0.26 -1.52
CA LEU A 90 -0.35 -1.24 -2.58
C LEU A 90 0.41 -0.63 -3.78
N PHE A 91 0.04 0.58 -4.22
CA PHE A 91 0.77 1.28 -5.27
C PHE A 91 2.19 1.60 -4.84
N MET A 92 2.38 2.07 -3.61
CA MET A 92 3.71 2.32 -3.05
C MET A 92 4.56 1.05 -3.06
N GLY A 93 4.04 -0.09 -2.57
CA GLY A 93 4.75 -1.36 -2.59
C GLY A 93 5.04 -1.84 -4.00
N GLY A 94 4.04 -1.78 -4.91
CA GLY A 94 4.18 -2.19 -6.31
C GLY A 94 5.22 -1.39 -7.09
N ILE A 95 5.47 -0.14 -6.73
CA ILE A 95 6.49 0.71 -7.36
C ILE A 95 7.83 0.56 -6.64
N PHE A 96 7.84 0.48 -5.31
CA PHE A 96 9.05 0.42 -4.51
C PHE A 96 9.87 -0.83 -4.80
N PHE A 97 9.26 -2.01 -4.81
CA PHE A 97 10.00 -3.26 -4.99
C PHE A 97 10.79 -3.32 -6.30
N PRO A 98 10.22 -3.04 -7.49
CA PRO A 98 11.00 -3.03 -8.73
C PRO A 98 12.12 -1.99 -8.72
N LEU A 99 11.84 -0.77 -8.21
CA LEU A 99 12.84 0.28 -8.13
C LEU A 99 14.02 -0.11 -7.21
N PHE A 100 13.72 -0.77 -6.10
CA PHE A 100 14.73 -1.26 -5.18
C PHE A 100 15.65 -2.30 -5.81
N TYR A 101 15.08 -3.24 -6.57
CA TYR A 101 15.88 -4.30 -7.21
C TYR A 101 16.69 -3.80 -8.43
N ILE A 102 16.18 -2.83 -9.18
CA ILE A 102 16.85 -2.26 -10.36
C ILE A 102 17.90 -1.21 -9.92
N GLY A 103 17.56 -0.37 -8.96
CA GLY A 103 18.37 0.79 -8.57
C GLY A 103 19.42 0.53 -7.48
N GLY A 104 19.38 -0.64 -6.83
CA GLY A 104 20.33 -1.03 -5.78
C GLY A 104 20.06 -0.38 -4.42
N GLU A 105 20.79 -0.85 -3.42
CA GLU A 105 20.59 -0.53 -2.00
C GLU A 105 20.94 0.92 -1.62
N GLU A 106 21.81 1.59 -2.40
CA GLU A 106 22.36 2.91 -2.05
C GLU A 106 21.34 4.06 -2.11
N ARG A 107 20.27 3.91 -2.89
CA ARG A 107 19.27 4.97 -3.13
C ARG A 107 17.89 4.66 -2.56
N ASN A 108 17.83 3.80 -1.57
CA ASN A 108 16.59 3.32 -0.94
C ASN A 108 15.66 4.44 -0.47
N GLU A 109 16.22 5.50 0.13
CA GLU A 109 15.40 6.61 0.64
C GLU A 109 14.72 7.38 -0.48
N VAL A 110 15.42 7.59 -1.59
CA VAL A 110 14.89 8.27 -2.77
C VAL A 110 13.78 7.43 -3.40
N PHE A 111 13.97 6.12 -3.53
CA PHE A 111 12.97 5.23 -4.09
C PHE A 111 11.72 5.14 -3.21
N LEU A 112 11.88 5.18 -1.90
CA LEU A 112 10.76 5.21 -0.96
C LEU A 112 9.92 6.48 -1.15
N VAL A 113 10.57 7.65 -1.20
CA VAL A 113 9.87 8.93 -1.40
C VAL A 113 9.19 8.98 -2.76
N ILE A 114 9.86 8.54 -3.82
CA ILE A 114 9.29 8.49 -5.17
C ILE A 114 8.08 7.55 -5.20
N SER A 115 8.19 6.35 -4.63
CA SER A 115 7.09 5.38 -4.64
C SER A 115 5.89 5.86 -3.83
N LEU A 116 6.13 6.57 -2.71
CA LEU A 116 5.05 7.16 -1.91
C LEU A 116 4.33 8.28 -2.69
N LEU A 117 5.08 9.20 -3.30
CA LEU A 117 4.52 10.28 -4.09
C LEU A 117 3.75 9.74 -5.32
N CYS A 118 4.32 8.76 -6.01
CA CYS A 118 3.64 8.09 -7.12
C CYS A 118 2.37 7.37 -6.66
N GLY A 119 2.39 6.68 -5.52
CA GLY A 119 1.23 6.00 -4.96
C GLY A 119 0.09 6.98 -4.65
N ILE A 120 0.40 8.10 -4.01
CA ILE A 120 -0.57 9.16 -3.73
C ILE A 120 -1.10 9.75 -5.06
N GLY A 121 -0.21 10.07 -5.99
CA GLY A 121 -0.57 10.63 -7.29
C GLY A 121 -1.47 9.72 -8.11
N LEU A 122 -1.22 8.42 -8.10
CA LEU A 122 -2.05 7.43 -8.81
C LEU A 122 -3.46 7.34 -8.19
N VAL A 123 -3.56 7.28 -6.87
CA VAL A 123 -4.87 7.22 -6.21
C VAL A 123 -5.65 8.52 -6.44
N MET A 124 -5.01 9.69 -6.32
CA MET A 124 -5.66 10.97 -6.60
C MET A 124 -6.07 11.09 -8.08
N GLY A 125 -5.20 10.67 -8.99
CA GLY A 125 -5.51 10.64 -10.43
C GLY A 125 -6.68 9.76 -10.77
N LEU A 126 -6.72 8.54 -10.24
CA LEU A 126 -7.86 7.61 -10.42
C LEU A 126 -9.15 8.17 -9.83
N THR A 127 -9.08 8.78 -8.64
CA THR A 127 -10.26 9.40 -8.00
C THR A 127 -10.78 10.56 -8.85
N THR A 128 -9.90 11.41 -9.38
CA THR A 128 -10.31 12.52 -10.25
C THR A 128 -10.94 12.00 -11.54
N LEU A 129 -10.38 10.95 -12.12
CA LEU A 129 -10.87 10.31 -13.34
C LEU A 129 -12.27 9.71 -13.11
N LEU A 130 -12.49 9.06 -11.96
CA LEU A 130 -13.79 8.53 -11.57
C LEU A 130 -14.82 9.66 -11.36
N ASN A 131 -14.41 10.77 -10.74
CA ASN A 131 -15.28 11.94 -10.56
C ASN A 131 -15.69 12.61 -11.87
N THR A 132 -14.85 12.53 -12.91
CA THR A 132 -15.22 13.04 -14.24
C THR A 132 -16.16 12.09 -14.99
N LEU A 133 -16.03 10.78 -14.74
CA LEU A 133 -16.90 9.77 -15.35
C LEU A 133 -18.30 9.69 -14.67
N PHE A 134 -18.34 9.93 -13.37
CA PHE A 134 -19.56 9.89 -12.56
C PHE A 134 -19.82 11.27 -11.94
N PRO A 135 -20.57 12.17 -12.62
CA PRO A 135 -20.83 13.49 -12.07
C PRO A 135 -21.64 13.43 -10.77
N ALA A 136 -21.33 14.33 -9.86
CA ALA A 136 -22.00 14.45 -8.56
C ALA A 136 -23.52 14.81 -8.72
N PRO A 137 -24.40 14.33 -7.81
CA PRO A 137 -24.11 13.55 -6.60
C PRO A 137 -23.95 12.04 -6.90
N MET A 138 -22.83 11.46 -6.44
CA MET A 138 -22.59 10.02 -6.61
C MET A 138 -23.52 9.21 -5.72
N THR A 139 -24.11 8.16 -6.29
CA THR A 139 -24.86 7.17 -5.51
C THR A 139 -23.89 6.28 -4.73
N THR A 140 -24.34 5.73 -3.60
CA THR A 140 -23.55 4.78 -2.78
C THR A 140 -22.97 3.64 -3.62
N MET A 141 -23.71 3.14 -4.60
CA MET A 141 -23.27 2.09 -5.52
C MET A 141 -22.09 2.54 -6.39
N GLN A 142 -22.10 3.76 -6.88
CA GLN A 142 -21.00 4.34 -7.68
C GLN A 142 -19.74 4.53 -6.85
N ILE A 143 -19.87 4.90 -5.58
CA ILE A 143 -18.75 5.03 -4.65
C ILE A 143 -18.10 3.66 -4.39
N ILE A 144 -18.89 2.64 -4.13
CA ILE A 144 -18.39 1.27 -3.91
C ILE A 144 -17.72 0.74 -5.19
N LEU A 145 -18.32 0.97 -6.36
CA LEU A 145 -17.74 0.54 -7.63
C LEU A 145 -16.43 1.26 -7.92
N GLY A 146 -16.37 2.57 -7.68
CA GLY A 146 -15.13 3.36 -7.81
C GLY A 146 -14.02 2.87 -6.88
N GLY A 147 -14.37 2.58 -5.63
CA GLY A 147 -13.43 2.00 -4.66
C GLY A 147 -12.92 0.62 -5.10
N ALA A 148 -13.80 -0.23 -5.61
CA ALA A 148 -13.43 -1.54 -6.13
C ALA A 148 -12.48 -1.45 -7.34
N ILE A 149 -12.68 -0.46 -8.22
CA ILE A 149 -11.79 -0.21 -9.37
C ILE A 149 -10.40 0.22 -8.89
N ILE A 150 -10.31 1.17 -7.95
CA ILE A 150 -9.04 1.63 -7.37
C ILE A 150 -8.29 0.46 -6.74
N PHE A 151 -8.99 -0.34 -5.94
CA PHE A 151 -8.42 -1.53 -5.29
C PHE A 151 -7.93 -2.56 -6.31
N ALA A 152 -8.72 -2.87 -7.32
CA ALA A 152 -8.35 -3.81 -8.37
C ALA A 152 -7.11 -3.34 -9.16
N CYS A 153 -7.05 -2.06 -9.54
CA CYS A 153 -5.90 -1.47 -10.22
C CYS A 153 -4.63 -1.54 -9.35
N ALA A 154 -4.74 -1.21 -8.05
CA ALA A 154 -3.63 -1.26 -7.12
C ALA A 154 -3.11 -2.70 -6.93
N LEU A 155 -4.03 -3.66 -6.83
CA LEU A 155 -3.72 -5.08 -6.70
C LEU A 155 -3.06 -5.63 -7.96
N LEU A 156 -3.54 -5.26 -9.14
CA LEU A 156 -2.94 -5.64 -10.42
C LEU A 156 -1.50 -5.15 -10.54
N ILE A 157 -1.24 -3.88 -10.25
CA ILE A 157 0.12 -3.32 -10.30
C ILE A 157 1.03 -4.03 -9.30
N PHE A 158 0.55 -4.29 -8.09
CA PHE A 158 1.30 -5.00 -7.07
C PHE A 158 1.65 -6.45 -7.50
N VAL A 159 0.68 -7.19 -8.08
CA VAL A 159 0.89 -8.56 -8.55
C VAL A 159 1.82 -8.60 -9.76
N ILE A 160 1.69 -7.65 -10.72
CA ILE A 160 2.57 -7.57 -11.89
C ILE A 160 4.00 -7.21 -11.48
N SER A 161 4.16 -6.45 -10.41
CA SER A 161 5.47 -6.09 -9.86
C SER A 161 6.25 -7.31 -9.35
N CYS A 162 5.57 -8.34 -8.84
CA CYS A 162 6.20 -9.54 -8.28
C CYS A 162 7.10 -10.32 -9.28
N PRO A 163 6.68 -10.61 -10.54
CA PRO A 163 7.53 -11.30 -11.52
C PRO A 163 8.58 -10.38 -12.17
N VAL A 164 8.41 -9.05 -12.10
CA VAL A 164 9.36 -8.08 -12.66
C VAL A 164 10.56 -7.85 -11.74
N THR A 165 10.39 -8.16 -10.45
CA THR A 165 11.40 -8.05 -9.40
C THR A 165 12.18 -9.34 -9.24
#